data_ad0ce6e22219d4679bb335f8eb4f22c5
#
_entry.id   ad0ce6e22219d4679bb335f8eb4f22c5
#
_cell.length_a   1.000
_cell.length_b   1.000
_cell.length_c   1.000
_cell.angle_alpha   90.00
_cell.angle_beta   90.00
_cell.angle_gamma   90.00
#
_symmetry.space_group_name_H-M   'P 1'
#
loop_
_entity.id
_entity.type
_entity.pdbx_description
1 polymer ?
#
loop_
_entity_poly.entity_id
_entity_poly.type
_entity_poly.pdbx_seq_one_letter_code
_entity_poly.pdbx_strand_id
1 'polypeptide(L)'
;MKQIILIFIVIISYGFELKYKSFKSDFNQSVKSENKIIHYNGKVYVKDSLVYWHYIKPIEKKIWATMDKIYVYEPDLEQVTIYNTSKKDNFFELIKSSQKIKKNLFLKTYNNKKIYFEVKNSLIKKIYYKDKIDNLVTLNFYNTQKKDFNLSFFIPKYPEYVDVIYSK
;
A
#
# COMPACT_ATOMS: atom_id res chain seq x y z
N MET A 1 -8.25 52.72 -15.58
CA MET A 1 -8.51 51.26 -15.63
C MET A 1 -7.35 50.54 -14.96
N LYS A 2 -7.56 49.99 -13.75
CA LYS A 2 -6.53 49.19 -13.04
C LYS A 2 -6.62 47.77 -13.56
N GLN A 3 -5.60 47.28 -14.25
CA GLN A 3 -5.46 45.85 -14.60
C GLN A 3 -5.16 45.08 -13.34
N ILE A 4 -6.09 44.20 -12.92
CA ILE A 4 -5.87 43.22 -11.89
C ILE A 4 -5.12 42.05 -12.54
N ILE A 5 -3.80 41.97 -12.28
CA ILE A 5 -3.00 40.82 -12.66
C ILE A 5 -3.39 39.69 -11.71
N LEU A 6 -4.18 38.74 -12.20
CA LEU A 6 -4.52 37.51 -11.47
C LEU A 6 -3.31 36.57 -11.54
N ILE A 7 -2.50 36.59 -10.49
CA ILE A 7 -1.39 35.64 -10.36
C ILE A 7 -2.01 34.28 -10.01
N PHE A 8 -2.10 33.39 -11.00
CA PHE A 8 -2.41 31.99 -10.80
C PHE A 8 -1.21 31.34 -10.08
N ILE A 9 -1.29 31.21 -8.76
CA ILE A 9 -0.35 30.39 -8.01
C ILE A 9 -0.72 28.93 -8.32
N VAL A 10 -0.01 28.34 -9.28
CA VAL A 10 -0.07 26.89 -9.51
C VAL A 10 0.61 26.24 -8.32
N ILE A 11 -0.17 25.79 -7.35
CA ILE A 11 0.33 24.95 -6.25
C ILE A 11 0.61 23.58 -6.87
N ILE A 12 1.84 23.36 -7.32
CA ILE A 12 2.32 22.06 -7.72
C ILE A 12 2.49 21.26 -6.43
N SER A 13 1.48 20.51 -6.04
CA SER A 13 1.58 19.58 -4.92
C SER A 13 2.37 18.36 -5.38
N TYR A 14 3.66 18.34 -5.09
CA TYR A 14 4.47 17.14 -5.26
C TYR A 14 4.16 16.17 -4.12
N GLY A 15 3.82 14.91 -4.47
CA GLY A 15 3.91 13.79 -3.55
C GLY A 15 5.35 13.64 -3.03
N PHE A 16 5.60 12.68 -2.17
CA PHE A 16 6.97 12.42 -1.73
C PHE A 16 7.62 11.31 -2.57
N GLU A 17 8.95 11.41 -2.72
CA GLU A 17 9.74 10.37 -3.36
C GLU A 17 10.27 9.40 -2.29
N LEU A 18 10.10 8.10 -2.54
CA LEU A 18 10.65 7.06 -1.67
C LEU A 18 12.17 7.00 -1.79
N LYS A 19 12.85 6.85 -0.65
CA LYS A 19 14.31 6.70 -0.57
C LYS A 19 14.81 5.51 -1.40
N TYR A 20 14.03 4.44 -1.47
CA TYR A 20 14.38 3.22 -2.18
C TYR A 20 13.25 2.79 -3.11
N LYS A 21 13.58 2.46 -4.36
CA LYS A 21 12.64 1.84 -5.31
C LYS A 21 12.54 0.33 -5.11
N SER A 22 13.54 -0.28 -4.46
CA SER A 22 13.55 -1.70 -4.10
C SER A 22 13.98 -1.84 -2.64
N PHE A 23 13.13 -2.45 -1.81
CA PHE A 23 13.35 -2.60 -0.38
C PHE A 23 12.50 -3.71 0.23
N LYS A 24 12.87 -4.11 1.43
CA LYS A 24 12.03 -4.90 2.35
C LYS A 24 11.76 -4.11 3.62
N SER A 25 10.62 -4.39 4.25
CA SER A 25 10.28 -3.85 5.57
C SER A 25 9.46 -4.87 6.36
N ASP A 26 9.60 -4.86 7.67
CA ASP A 26 8.64 -5.50 8.55
C ASP A 26 7.46 -4.54 8.76
N PHE A 27 6.27 -5.08 9.05
CA PHE A 27 5.11 -4.27 9.41
C PHE A 27 4.28 -4.88 10.52
N ASN A 28 3.63 -4.00 11.29
CA ASN A 28 2.51 -4.34 12.16
C ASN A 28 1.28 -3.59 11.66
N GLN A 29 0.17 -4.30 11.52
CA GLN A 29 -1.12 -3.72 11.17
C GLN A 29 -2.08 -3.90 12.33
N SER A 30 -2.86 -2.87 12.64
CA SER A 30 -4.04 -2.96 13.49
C SER A 30 -5.29 -2.59 12.70
N VAL A 31 -6.36 -3.35 12.91
CA VAL A 31 -7.69 -3.06 12.39
C VAL A 31 -8.60 -2.87 13.59
N LYS A 32 -9.01 -1.62 13.83
CA LYS A 32 -9.85 -1.23 14.96
C LYS A 32 -11.29 -1.04 14.49
N SER A 33 -12.19 -1.90 14.92
CA SER A 33 -13.63 -1.71 14.87
C SER A 33 -14.14 -1.08 16.17
N GLU A 34 -15.45 -0.89 16.31
CA GLU A 34 -16.05 -0.34 17.54
C GLU A 34 -15.70 -1.15 18.80
N ASN A 35 -15.74 -2.49 18.71
CA ASN A 35 -15.64 -3.41 19.84
C ASN A 35 -14.39 -4.28 19.84
N LYS A 36 -13.54 -4.21 18.83
CA LYS A 36 -12.41 -5.14 18.66
C LYS A 36 -11.23 -4.49 17.96
N ILE A 37 -10.03 -4.87 18.38
CA ILE A 37 -8.80 -4.57 17.65
C ILE A 37 -8.16 -5.90 17.28
N ILE A 38 -7.89 -6.06 15.98
CA ILE A 38 -7.14 -7.22 15.46
C ILE A 38 -5.76 -6.73 15.07
N HIS A 39 -4.74 -7.47 15.46
CA HIS A 39 -3.35 -7.18 15.15
C HIS A 39 -2.80 -8.22 14.17
N TYR A 40 -2.14 -7.75 13.13
CA TYR A 40 -1.42 -8.56 12.15
C TYR A 40 0.04 -8.13 12.15
N ASN A 41 0.92 -9.05 11.81
CA ASN A 41 2.31 -8.75 11.50
C ASN A 41 2.76 -9.48 10.24
N GLY A 42 3.82 -8.96 9.63
CA GLY A 42 4.33 -9.57 8.42
C GLY A 42 5.51 -8.80 7.84
N LYS A 43 5.79 -9.10 6.59
CA LYS A 43 6.86 -8.49 5.80
C LYS A 43 6.30 -7.98 4.48
N VAL A 44 6.82 -6.84 4.03
CA VAL A 44 6.56 -6.31 2.71
C VAL A 44 7.86 -6.24 1.92
N TYR A 45 7.76 -6.60 0.67
CA TYR A 45 8.84 -6.57 -0.31
C TYR A 45 8.37 -5.74 -1.50
N VAL A 46 9.20 -4.84 -1.94
CA VAL A 46 8.84 -3.86 -2.96
C VAL A 46 9.98 -3.78 -3.99
N LYS A 47 9.63 -3.78 -5.26
CA LYS A 47 10.53 -3.44 -6.36
C LYS A 47 9.76 -2.69 -7.43
N ASP A 48 10.08 -1.41 -7.61
CA ASP A 48 9.34 -0.52 -8.49
C ASP A 48 7.82 -0.61 -8.23
N SER A 49 7.05 -1.03 -9.21
CA SER A 49 5.59 -1.16 -9.11
C SER A 49 5.11 -2.49 -8.52
N LEU A 50 6.03 -3.41 -8.24
CA LEU A 50 5.71 -4.74 -7.75
C LEU A 50 5.77 -4.76 -6.23
N VAL A 51 4.78 -5.35 -5.60
CA VAL A 51 4.70 -5.48 -4.14
C VAL A 51 4.31 -6.90 -3.77
N TYR A 52 5.03 -7.46 -2.81
CA TYR A 52 4.68 -8.71 -2.18
C TYR A 52 4.52 -8.49 -0.67
N TRP A 53 3.31 -8.74 -0.16
CA TRP A 53 2.97 -8.73 1.25
C TRP A 53 2.89 -10.17 1.76
N HIS A 54 3.57 -10.45 2.85
CA HIS A 54 3.47 -11.73 3.56
C HIS A 54 3.00 -11.46 4.98
N TYR A 55 1.71 -11.62 5.24
CA TYR A 55 1.14 -11.66 6.58
C TYR A 55 1.51 -13.00 7.21
N ILE A 56 1.99 -12.95 8.46
CA ILE A 56 2.50 -14.14 9.17
C ILE A 56 1.55 -14.53 10.31
N LYS A 57 1.04 -13.55 11.06
CA LYS A 57 0.13 -13.75 12.18
C LYS A 57 -1.00 -12.72 12.16
N PRO A 58 -2.19 -13.04 12.70
CA PRO A 58 -2.60 -14.32 13.29
C PRO A 58 -2.92 -15.39 12.22
N ILE A 59 -3.17 -14.99 10.97
CA ILE A 59 -3.52 -15.85 9.84
C ILE A 59 -2.52 -15.57 8.72
N GLU A 60 -1.96 -16.61 8.14
CA GLU A 60 -1.06 -16.47 7.01
C GLU A 60 -1.84 -16.02 5.77
N LYS A 61 -1.31 -15.00 5.10
CA LYS A 61 -1.84 -14.50 3.84
C LYS A 61 -0.69 -13.95 2.99
N LYS A 62 -0.68 -14.29 1.72
CA LYS A 62 0.29 -13.79 0.75
C LYS A 62 -0.40 -12.98 -0.32
N ILE A 63 0.07 -11.76 -0.56
CA ILE A 63 -0.54 -10.86 -1.54
C ILE A 63 0.55 -10.41 -2.51
N TRP A 64 0.36 -10.69 -3.79
CA TRP A 64 1.20 -10.15 -4.85
C TRP A 64 0.40 -9.10 -5.63
N ALA A 65 0.89 -7.86 -5.61
CA ALA A 65 0.36 -6.79 -6.43
C ALA A 65 1.31 -6.59 -7.62
N THR A 66 0.81 -6.86 -8.80
CA THR A 66 1.47 -6.64 -10.08
C THR A 66 0.94 -5.36 -10.73
N MET A 67 1.29 -5.10 -11.99
CA MET A 67 0.83 -3.90 -12.70
C MET A 67 -0.66 -3.94 -13.07
N ASP A 68 -1.23 -5.13 -13.21
CA ASP A 68 -2.57 -5.38 -13.73
C ASP A 68 -3.44 -6.26 -12.84
N LYS A 69 -2.84 -6.96 -11.86
CA LYS A 69 -3.54 -7.91 -10.98
C LYS A 69 -3.05 -7.86 -9.55
N ILE A 70 -3.95 -8.22 -8.64
CA ILE A 70 -3.63 -8.52 -7.25
C ILE A 70 -4.04 -9.96 -6.98
N TYR A 71 -3.10 -10.77 -6.49
CA TYR A 71 -3.33 -12.15 -6.09
C TYR A 71 -3.32 -12.21 -4.57
N VAL A 72 -4.37 -12.72 -3.98
CA VAL A 72 -4.50 -12.93 -2.53
C VAL A 72 -4.59 -14.43 -2.28
N TYR A 73 -3.51 -15.01 -1.75
CA TYR A 73 -3.46 -16.41 -1.37
C TYR A 73 -3.66 -16.55 0.13
N GLU A 74 -4.65 -17.33 0.53
CA GLU A 74 -5.02 -17.64 1.90
C GLU A 74 -4.84 -19.17 2.11
N PRO A 75 -3.67 -19.61 2.65
CA PRO A 75 -3.34 -21.04 2.79
C PRO A 75 -4.38 -21.83 3.58
N ASP A 76 -4.88 -21.25 4.69
CA ASP A 76 -5.86 -21.91 5.57
C ASP A 76 -7.22 -22.16 4.89
N LEU A 77 -7.51 -21.43 3.81
CA LEU A 77 -8.71 -21.59 2.98
C LEU A 77 -8.43 -22.37 1.70
N GLU A 78 -7.17 -22.73 1.45
CA GLU A 78 -6.72 -23.33 0.19
C GLU A 78 -7.21 -22.56 -1.05
N GLN A 79 -7.20 -21.20 -0.96
CA GLN A 79 -7.84 -20.33 -1.94
C GLN A 79 -6.90 -19.23 -2.42
N VAL A 80 -6.98 -18.92 -3.71
CA VAL A 80 -6.42 -17.70 -4.32
C VAL A 80 -7.54 -16.85 -4.91
N THR A 81 -7.64 -15.60 -4.47
CA THR A 81 -8.52 -14.62 -5.11
C THR A 81 -7.70 -13.69 -5.99
N ILE A 82 -8.12 -13.53 -7.25
CA ILE A 82 -7.47 -12.70 -8.24
C ILE A 82 -8.35 -11.49 -8.55
N TYR A 83 -7.83 -10.29 -8.33
CA TYR A 83 -8.48 -9.02 -8.65
C TYR A 83 -7.78 -8.37 -9.84
N ASN A 84 -8.54 -7.82 -10.78
CA ASN A 84 -7.99 -6.92 -11.78
C ASN A 84 -7.74 -5.54 -11.16
N THR A 85 -6.63 -4.93 -11.50
CA THR A 85 -6.26 -3.58 -11.05
C THR A 85 -5.79 -2.74 -12.23
N SER A 86 -5.73 -1.43 -12.06
CA SER A 86 -5.22 -0.52 -13.06
C SER A 86 -3.87 0.07 -12.64
N LYS A 87 -3.13 0.64 -13.58
CA LYS A 87 -1.88 1.35 -13.27
C LYS A 87 -2.09 2.49 -12.24
N LYS A 88 -3.28 3.09 -12.19
CA LYS A 88 -3.63 4.15 -11.25
C LYS A 88 -3.75 3.65 -9.80
N ASP A 89 -3.98 2.36 -9.63
CA ASP A 89 -4.16 1.71 -8.33
C ASP A 89 -2.83 1.21 -7.75
N ASN A 90 -1.74 1.43 -8.48
CA ASN A 90 -0.40 1.05 -8.08
C ASN A 90 0.04 1.83 -6.84
N PHE A 91 0.65 1.13 -5.90
CA PHE A 91 1.14 1.68 -4.64
C PHE A 91 2.05 2.91 -4.82
N PHE A 92 2.96 2.89 -5.80
CA PHE A 92 3.84 4.02 -6.08
C PHE A 92 3.11 5.23 -6.66
N GLU A 93 2.11 5.01 -7.51
CA GLU A 93 1.29 6.09 -8.05
C GLU A 93 0.42 6.73 -6.96
N LEU A 94 -0.10 5.95 -6.01
CA LEU A 94 -0.80 6.48 -4.85
C LEU A 94 0.12 7.38 -4.02
N ILE A 95 1.37 6.97 -3.80
CA ILE A 95 2.37 7.75 -3.08
C ILE A 95 2.74 9.03 -3.84
N LYS A 96 3.14 8.92 -5.10
CA LYS A 96 3.57 10.06 -5.93
C LYS A 96 2.48 11.12 -6.08
N SER A 97 1.22 10.69 -6.18
CA SER A 97 0.07 11.57 -6.34
C SER A 97 -0.54 12.01 -5.01
N SER A 98 0.09 11.71 -3.87
CA SER A 98 -0.35 12.19 -2.55
C SER A 98 0.01 13.67 -2.35
N GLN A 99 -0.81 14.38 -1.59
CA GLN A 99 -0.61 15.79 -1.27
C GLN A 99 0.02 15.94 0.12
N LYS A 100 1.02 16.79 0.24
CA LYS A 100 1.60 17.14 1.53
C LYS A 100 0.64 18.02 2.32
N ILE A 101 0.21 17.58 3.51
CA ILE A 101 -0.67 18.35 4.39
C ILE A 101 0.05 18.90 5.63
N LYS A 102 1.16 18.26 6.06
CA LYS A 102 2.05 18.73 7.14
C LYS A 102 3.49 18.27 6.85
N LYS A 103 4.46 18.68 7.69
CA LYS A 103 5.91 18.42 7.51
C LYS A 103 6.24 16.97 7.11
N ASN A 104 5.59 15.98 7.71
CA ASN A 104 5.88 14.55 7.47
C ASN A 104 4.60 13.77 7.17
N LEU A 105 3.51 14.46 6.80
CA LEU A 105 2.20 13.85 6.60
C LEU A 105 1.69 14.17 5.20
N PHE A 106 1.32 13.14 4.48
CA PHE A 106 0.78 13.20 3.13
C PHE A 106 -0.59 12.55 3.09
N LEU A 107 -1.45 13.02 2.22
CA LEU A 107 -2.82 12.55 2.00
C LEU A 107 -3.02 12.18 0.54
N LYS A 108 -3.63 11.04 0.30
CA LYS A 108 -4.22 10.66 -0.98
C LYS A 108 -5.69 10.34 -0.79
N THR A 109 -6.54 10.96 -1.60
CA THR A 109 -7.94 10.52 -1.74
C THR A 109 -8.01 9.51 -2.88
N TYR A 110 -8.49 8.31 -2.58
CA TYR A 110 -8.64 7.21 -3.52
C TYR A 110 -9.98 6.51 -3.27
N ASN A 111 -10.81 6.38 -4.30
CA ASN A 111 -12.17 5.80 -4.20
C ASN A 111 -12.97 6.38 -3.01
N ASN A 112 -13.01 7.71 -2.90
CA ASN A 112 -13.63 8.48 -1.81
C ASN A 112 -13.08 8.21 -0.39
N LYS A 113 -11.94 7.52 -0.27
CA LYS A 113 -11.27 7.26 1.00
C LYS A 113 -10.01 8.08 1.14
N LYS A 114 -9.79 8.59 2.33
CA LYS A 114 -8.58 9.33 2.69
C LYS A 114 -7.53 8.36 3.22
N ILE A 115 -6.39 8.26 2.52
CA ILE A 115 -5.24 7.46 2.92
C ILE A 115 -4.14 8.42 3.35
N TYR A 116 -3.66 8.26 4.56
CA TYR A 116 -2.62 9.09 5.15
C TYR A 116 -1.30 8.32 5.20
N PHE A 117 -0.21 9.02 4.86
CA PHE A 117 1.15 8.50 4.88
C PHE A 117 2.01 9.37 5.81
N GLU A 118 2.51 8.80 6.90
CA GLU A 118 3.55 9.43 7.71
C GLU A 118 4.91 9.01 7.18
N VAL A 119 5.74 10.00 6.82
CA VAL A 119 7.02 9.80 6.16
C VAL A 119 8.14 10.43 6.97
N LYS A 120 9.23 9.70 7.16
CA LYS A 120 10.44 10.23 7.81
C LYS A 120 11.66 9.79 7.01
N ASN A 121 12.52 10.75 6.63
CA ASN A 121 13.73 10.51 5.83
C ASN A 121 13.41 9.77 4.50
N SER A 122 12.33 10.19 3.82
CA SER A 122 11.83 9.56 2.59
C SER A 122 11.48 8.07 2.73
N LEU A 123 11.23 7.59 3.96
CA LEU A 123 10.72 6.26 4.25
C LEU A 123 9.31 6.37 4.83
N ILE A 124 8.39 5.56 4.33
CA ILE A 124 7.07 5.42 4.96
C ILE A 124 7.26 4.80 6.33
N LYS A 125 6.71 5.43 7.35
CA LYS A 125 6.70 4.93 8.73
C LYS A 125 5.32 4.41 9.12
N LYS A 126 4.27 5.04 8.58
CA LYS A 126 2.91 4.66 8.90
C LYS A 126 1.98 4.96 7.74
N ILE A 127 1.01 4.09 7.52
CA ILE A 127 -0.15 4.30 6.66
C ILE A 127 -1.39 4.09 7.51
N TYR A 128 -2.38 4.98 7.39
CA TYR A 128 -3.66 4.75 8.06
C TYR A 128 -4.83 5.29 7.23
N TYR A 129 -5.95 4.58 7.32
CA TYR A 129 -7.18 4.90 6.58
C TYR A 129 -8.37 4.21 7.24
N LYS A 130 -9.59 4.62 6.86
CA LYS A 130 -10.80 3.88 7.15
C LYS A 130 -11.14 2.92 6.01
N ASP A 131 -11.46 1.68 6.32
CA ASP A 131 -11.88 0.67 5.34
C ASP A 131 -13.34 0.88 4.87
N LYS A 132 -13.94 -0.08 4.15
CA LYS A 132 -15.30 0.05 3.60
C LYS A 132 -16.40 0.08 4.67
N ILE A 133 -16.12 -0.40 5.86
CA ILE A 133 -17.04 -0.48 6.99
C ILE A 133 -16.58 0.37 8.18
N ASP A 134 -15.82 1.44 7.87
CA ASP A 134 -15.32 2.46 8.82
C ASP A 134 -14.35 1.99 9.90
N ASN A 135 -13.80 0.76 9.80
CA ASN A 135 -12.72 0.36 10.70
C ASN A 135 -11.47 1.21 10.43
N LEU A 136 -10.80 1.62 11.50
CA LEU A 136 -9.50 2.27 11.38
C LEU A 136 -8.41 1.23 11.16
N VAL A 137 -7.84 1.24 9.97
CA VAL A 137 -6.68 0.43 9.60
C VAL A 137 -5.42 1.26 9.78
N THR A 138 -4.44 0.73 10.50
CA THR A 138 -3.13 1.37 10.71
C THR A 138 -2.03 0.36 10.45
N LEU A 139 -1.09 0.70 9.56
CA LEU A 139 0.13 -0.08 9.29
C LEU A 139 1.34 0.73 9.76
N ASN A 140 2.19 0.13 10.58
CA ASN A 140 3.47 0.72 11.00
C ASN A 140 4.60 -0.09 10.38
N PHE A 141 5.57 0.60 9.75
CA PHE A 141 6.71 0.00 9.06
C PHE A 141 7.99 0.22 9.83
N TYR A 142 8.80 -0.83 9.96
CA TYR A 142 10.07 -0.81 10.69
C TYR A 142 11.08 -1.75 10.02
N ASN A 143 12.34 -1.67 10.42
CA ASN A 143 13.43 -2.45 9.83
C ASN A 143 13.51 -2.34 8.29
N THR A 144 13.14 -1.17 7.74
CA THR A 144 13.17 -0.94 6.29
C THR A 144 14.61 -0.91 5.80
N GLN A 145 14.93 -1.80 4.85
CA GLN A 145 16.27 -1.95 4.29
C GLN A 145 16.21 -1.95 2.77
N LYS A 146 17.15 -1.23 2.13
CA LYS A 146 17.37 -1.36 0.70
C LYS A 146 17.75 -2.81 0.40
N LYS A 147 17.09 -3.41 -0.58
CA LYS A 147 17.42 -4.74 -1.08
C LYS A 147 16.95 -4.84 -2.53
N ASP A 148 17.83 -5.26 -3.40
CA ASP A 148 17.43 -5.58 -4.77
C ASP A 148 16.89 -7.00 -4.83
N PHE A 149 15.83 -7.21 -5.63
CA PHE A 149 15.16 -8.48 -5.81
C PHE A 149 15.14 -8.85 -7.29
N ASN A 150 15.27 -10.14 -7.58
CA ASN A 150 14.94 -10.64 -8.92
C ASN A 150 13.42 -10.49 -9.16
N LEU A 151 13.01 -10.20 -10.39
CA LEU A 151 11.58 -10.08 -10.74
C LEU A 151 10.79 -11.36 -10.48
N SER A 152 11.42 -12.52 -10.59
CA SER A 152 10.82 -13.83 -10.29
C SER A 152 10.35 -13.97 -8.84
N PHE A 153 10.85 -13.11 -7.92
CA PHE A 153 10.40 -13.07 -6.53
C PHE A 153 8.94 -12.58 -6.40
N PHE A 154 8.49 -11.76 -7.36
CA PHE A 154 7.13 -11.19 -7.36
C PHE A 154 6.14 -11.98 -8.21
N ILE A 155 6.55 -13.11 -8.79
CA ILE A 155 5.63 -14.02 -9.46
C ILE A 155 4.82 -14.74 -8.37
N PRO A 156 3.47 -14.74 -8.44
CA PRO A 156 2.61 -15.46 -7.51
C PRO A 156 2.96 -16.94 -7.45
N LYS A 157 3.08 -17.48 -6.24
CA LYS A 157 3.41 -18.90 -6.00
C LYS A 157 2.43 -19.48 -4.99
N TYR A 158 1.64 -20.44 -5.45
CA TYR A 158 0.68 -21.20 -4.66
C TYR A 158 0.54 -22.61 -5.23
N PRO A 159 0.10 -23.60 -4.45
CA PRO A 159 -0.09 -24.97 -4.93
C PRO A 159 -1.13 -25.05 -6.04
N GLU A 160 -1.01 -26.03 -6.93
CA GLU A 160 -1.94 -26.22 -8.07
C GLU A 160 -3.34 -26.67 -7.64
N TYR A 161 -3.47 -27.27 -6.45
CA TYR A 161 -4.74 -27.79 -5.93
C TYR A 161 -5.65 -26.72 -5.31
N VAL A 162 -5.19 -25.49 -5.16
CA VAL A 162 -5.99 -24.44 -4.51
C VAL A 162 -7.11 -23.93 -5.42
N ASP A 163 -8.22 -23.55 -4.82
CA ASP A 163 -9.33 -22.91 -5.54
C ASP A 163 -8.94 -21.52 -6.02
N VAL A 164 -9.18 -21.23 -7.31
CA VAL A 164 -8.90 -19.93 -7.92
C VAL A 164 -10.20 -19.18 -8.18
N ILE A 165 -10.37 -18.05 -7.50
CA ILE A 165 -11.54 -17.17 -7.60
C ILE A 165 -11.15 -15.89 -8.33
N TYR A 166 -11.91 -15.53 -9.38
CA TYR A 166 -11.78 -14.26 -10.07
C TYR A 166 -12.81 -13.27 -9.54
N SER A 167 -12.35 -12.19 -8.92
CA SER A 167 -13.22 -11.11 -8.46
C SER A 167 -13.32 -10.02 -9.53
N LYS A 168 -14.55 -9.55 -9.76
CA LYS A 168 -14.85 -8.44 -10.68
C LYS A 168 -14.54 -7.08 -10.04
#